data_10eb9d320dfdbf61fd19daca7522eca6
#
_entry.id   10eb9d320dfdbf61fd19daca7522eca6
#
_cell.length_a   1.000
_cell.length_b   1.000
_cell.length_c   1.000
_cell.angle_alpha   90.00
_cell.angle_beta   90.00
_cell.angle_gamma   90.00
#
_symmetry.space_group_name_H-M   'P 1'
#
loop_
_entity.id
_entity.type
_entity.pdbx_description
1 polymer ?
#
loop_
_entity_poly.entity_id
_entity_poly.type
_entity_poly.pdbx_seq_one_letter_code
_entity_poly.pdbx_strand_id
1 'polypeptide(L)'
;MVWFRRDLRLHDQPALTAACAECDEIIPLFVFDEPLLQSHEFGSACVTFMLGCLEDLNAALSGSGTPLQWRRGEPVEQLLQAAREWKTDTVYWNRDYEPGAIERDRLVQQRLGQLGVAVRTFKDHVVFEASEVRGATGEPLQRYSAYRARWWTKWHATTPAVQPIPTTLAKKKAAPLPLSRPLPTAGELGYEPIVLAFEPGEQNALKRLRWFMKGPLHSYAQGRNLPAIDGSSTLSPHFRFGTLSPRMALHAVLNALTKGGPVSRVDVLTWVDELIWREFFQQVLASFPHVAEGPFRKVAVPPARPAGSERDQLFRTWCEGKTGYPIVDAGMRQLNHTGWMHNRVRMVVASFLIKDLRIDWQSGEQYFMQHLIDADVAANNGNWQWCAATGTDAMRGYRIFNPALQSKKFDSDGSYIRRYVPELTRVSMKRIHEPHLMTADEQARAQCRIGTDYPSPVVDHQLARQEYLNLGKQGATR
;
A
#
# COMPACT_ATOMS: atom_id res chain seq x y z
N MET A 1 -1.87 24.34 16.26
CA MET A 1 -1.11 23.72 15.14
C MET A 1 -1.76 22.40 14.74
N VAL A 2 -1.88 22.12 13.44
CA VAL A 2 -2.41 20.84 12.92
C VAL A 2 -1.27 20.13 12.18
N TRP A 3 -0.81 19.01 12.71
CA TRP A 3 0.29 18.24 12.13
C TRP A 3 -0.24 17.17 11.16
N PHE A 4 -0.10 17.43 9.86
CA PHE A 4 -0.44 16.51 8.78
C PHE A 4 0.65 15.48 8.55
N ARG A 5 0.25 14.24 8.20
CA ARG A 5 1.16 13.12 7.93
C ARG A 5 0.63 12.22 6.81
N ARG A 6 -0.17 11.21 7.15
CA ARG A 6 -0.84 10.27 6.22
C ARG A 6 -2.34 10.60 6.09
N ASP A 7 -2.66 11.88 6.05
CA ASP A 7 -4.02 12.43 6.09
C ASP A 7 -4.12 13.71 5.25
N LEU A 8 -3.47 13.68 4.06
CA LEU A 8 -3.22 14.84 3.20
C LEU A 8 -4.49 15.26 2.42
N ARG A 9 -5.51 15.72 3.16
CA ARG A 9 -6.81 16.14 2.64
C ARG A 9 -7.52 17.11 3.57
N LEU A 10 -8.61 17.72 3.07
CA LEU A 10 -9.48 18.60 3.88
C LEU A 10 -10.81 17.92 4.24
N HIS A 11 -11.41 17.09 3.36
CA HIS A 11 -12.65 16.38 3.67
C HIS A 11 -12.41 15.24 4.68
N ASP A 12 -13.35 15.10 5.62
CA ASP A 12 -13.33 14.02 6.61
C ASP A 12 -11.99 13.91 7.35
N GLN A 13 -11.46 15.08 7.76
CA GLN A 13 -10.18 15.22 8.46
C GLN A 13 -10.43 15.61 9.93
N PRO A 14 -10.48 14.64 10.87
CA PRO A 14 -10.92 14.88 12.24
C PRO A 14 -10.07 15.88 13.01
N ALA A 15 -8.74 15.84 12.89
CA ALA A 15 -7.84 16.75 13.59
C ALA A 15 -8.04 18.20 13.12
N LEU A 16 -8.15 18.42 11.80
CA LEU A 16 -8.42 19.74 11.23
C LEU A 16 -9.80 20.24 11.66
N THR A 17 -10.82 19.38 11.63
CA THR A 17 -12.20 19.74 12.03
C THR A 17 -12.24 20.19 13.50
N ALA A 18 -11.57 19.45 14.40
CA ALA A 18 -11.49 19.80 15.80
C ALA A 18 -10.72 21.11 16.01
N ALA A 19 -9.58 21.30 15.38
CA ALA A 19 -8.81 22.54 15.45
C ALA A 19 -9.64 23.73 14.93
N CYS A 20 -10.40 23.56 13.85
CA CYS A 20 -11.30 24.60 13.33
C CYS A 20 -12.44 24.93 14.28
N ALA A 21 -12.91 24.00 15.09
CA ALA A 21 -13.96 24.25 16.08
C ALA A 21 -13.43 24.94 17.35
N GLU A 22 -12.20 24.63 17.77
CA GLU A 22 -11.66 24.97 19.09
C GLU A 22 -10.71 26.17 19.08
N CYS A 23 -10.08 26.53 17.93
CA CYS A 23 -9.05 27.55 17.84
C CYS A 23 -9.45 28.71 16.92
N ASP A 24 -8.96 29.91 17.21
CA ASP A 24 -9.13 31.10 16.35
C ASP A 24 -8.07 31.16 15.25
N GLU A 25 -6.87 30.70 15.53
CA GLU A 25 -5.73 30.63 14.61
C GLU A 25 -5.32 29.19 14.37
N ILE A 26 -5.00 28.86 13.11
CA ILE A 26 -4.59 27.51 12.70
C ILE A 26 -3.29 27.59 11.91
N ILE A 27 -2.32 26.74 12.26
CA ILE A 27 -1.08 26.54 11.52
C ILE A 27 -1.07 25.08 11.03
N PRO A 28 -1.36 24.82 9.74
CA PRO A 28 -1.11 23.52 9.15
C PRO A 28 0.39 23.28 9.03
N LEU A 29 0.87 22.13 9.50
CA LEU A 29 2.30 21.77 9.47
C LEU A 29 2.48 20.38 8.89
N PHE A 30 3.47 20.22 8.01
CA PHE A 30 4.04 18.95 7.61
C PHE A 30 5.51 18.87 8.02
N VAL A 31 5.96 17.72 8.53
CA VAL A 31 7.37 17.49 8.83
C VAL A 31 7.90 16.41 7.90
N PHE A 32 8.88 16.76 7.07
CA PHE A 32 9.69 15.79 6.34
C PHE A 32 10.59 15.07 7.35
N ASP A 33 10.16 13.88 7.75
CA ASP A 33 10.83 13.03 8.72
C ASP A 33 12.14 12.49 8.11
N GLU A 34 13.25 13.10 8.46
CA GLU A 34 14.57 12.79 7.91
C GLU A 34 14.99 11.33 8.17
N PRO A 35 14.89 10.79 9.39
CA PRO A 35 15.11 9.37 9.65
C PRO A 35 14.29 8.45 8.76
N LEU A 36 13.01 8.76 8.55
CA LEU A 36 12.12 7.95 7.72
C LEU A 36 12.48 8.07 6.23
N LEU A 37 12.83 9.26 5.75
CA LEU A 37 13.28 9.46 4.37
C LEU A 37 14.60 8.71 4.08
N GLN A 38 15.48 8.58 5.08
CA GLN A 38 16.73 7.84 4.94
C GLN A 38 16.58 6.34 5.15
N SER A 39 15.42 5.88 5.59
CA SER A 39 15.14 4.47 5.79
C SER A 39 14.85 3.76 4.46
N HIS A 40 14.85 2.42 4.49
CA HIS A 40 14.46 1.60 3.35
C HIS A 40 12.92 1.50 3.15
N GLU A 41 12.14 2.27 3.91
CA GLU A 41 10.68 2.26 3.83
C GLU A 41 10.11 3.20 2.76
N PHE A 42 10.95 4.07 2.20
CA PHE A 42 10.58 5.03 1.17
C PHE A 42 11.37 4.80 -0.11
N GLY A 43 10.69 4.94 -1.26
CA GLY A 43 11.31 4.95 -2.57
C GLY A 43 10.86 6.15 -3.40
N SER A 44 11.50 6.36 -4.54
CA SER A 44 11.24 7.50 -5.44
C SER A 44 9.78 7.64 -5.82
N ALA A 45 9.06 6.54 -6.07
CA ALA A 45 7.64 6.55 -6.41
C ALA A 45 6.79 7.11 -5.25
N CYS A 46 7.08 6.66 -4.04
CA CYS A 46 6.39 7.06 -2.82
C CYS A 46 6.61 8.55 -2.54
N VAL A 47 7.88 9.03 -2.62
CA VAL A 47 8.24 10.44 -2.38
C VAL A 47 7.65 11.36 -3.46
N THR A 48 7.73 10.97 -4.74
CA THR A 48 7.14 11.77 -5.83
C THR A 48 5.63 11.93 -5.67
N PHE A 49 4.92 10.85 -5.30
CA PHE A 49 3.48 10.92 -5.05
C PHE A 49 3.13 11.76 -3.81
N MET A 50 3.90 11.62 -2.73
CA MET A 50 3.75 12.41 -1.51
C MET A 50 3.87 13.90 -1.79
N LEU A 51 4.89 14.32 -2.54
CA LEU A 51 5.10 15.72 -2.89
C LEU A 51 3.93 16.29 -3.68
N GLY A 52 3.43 15.58 -4.67
CA GLY A 52 2.22 16.01 -5.40
C GLY A 52 0.97 16.08 -4.52
N CYS A 53 0.84 15.19 -3.52
CA CYS A 53 -0.25 15.29 -2.54
C CYS A 53 -0.11 16.52 -1.64
N LEU A 54 1.13 16.89 -1.26
CA LEU A 54 1.41 18.09 -0.46
C LEU A 54 1.17 19.37 -1.28
N GLU A 55 1.47 19.38 -2.56
CA GLU A 55 1.16 20.49 -3.46
C GLU A 55 -0.34 20.75 -3.56
N ASP A 56 -1.16 19.68 -3.77
CA ASP A 56 -2.62 19.78 -3.81
C ASP A 56 -3.19 20.26 -2.46
N LEU A 57 -2.70 19.70 -1.34
CA LEU A 57 -3.11 20.13 -0.01
C LEU A 57 -2.74 21.59 0.26
N ASN A 58 -1.52 22.01 -0.09
CA ASN A 58 -1.07 23.38 0.10
C ASN A 58 -1.88 24.37 -0.74
N ALA A 59 -2.22 24.02 -1.97
CA ALA A 59 -3.08 24.83 -2.82
C ALA A 59 -4.47 25.03 -2.19
N ALA A 60 -5.08 23.95 -1.67
CA ALA A 60 -6.37 23.98 -1.02
C ALA A 60 -6.37 24.80 0.30
N LEU A 61 -5.35 24.63 1.14
CA LEU A 61 -5.15 25.38 2.38
C LEU A 61 -4.88 26.86 2.11
N SER A 62 -4.04 27.18 1.12
CA SER A 62 -3.74 28.57 0.71
C SER A 62 -4.99 29.27 0.19
N GLY A 63 -5.85 28.59 -0.56
CA GLY A 63 -7.14 29.10 -0.98
C GLY A 63 -8.10 29.43 0.16
N SER A 64 -7.87 28.81 1.33
CA SER A 64 -8.60 29.08 2.58
C SER A 64 -7.90 30.10 3.49
N GLY A 65 -6.76 30.68 3.05
CA GLY A 65 -5.99 31.66 3.81
C GLY A 65 -5.07 31.10 4.88
N THR A 66 -4.88 29.76 4.94
CA THR A 66 -4.05 29.06 5.94
C THR A 66 -2.99 28.18 5.26
N PRO A 67 -1.97 28.73 4.59
CA PRO A 67 -1.01 27.97 3.81
C PRO A 67 -0.26 26.94 4.66
N LEU A 68 0.08 25.80 4.05
CA LEU A 68 0.84 24.73 4.69
C LEU A 68 2.26 25.22 5.03
N GLN A 69 2.65 25.08 6.27
CA GLN A 69 4.03 25.20 6.71
C GLN A 69 4.72 23.86 6.66
N TRP A 70 6.02 23.82 6.42
CA TRP A 70 6.77 22.59 6.48
C TRP A 70 8.13 22.75 7.16
N ARG A 71 8.59 21.65 7.74
CA ARG A 71 9.93 21.51 8.34
C ARG A 71 10.57 20.21 7.87
N ARG A 72 11.89 20.11 7.99
CA ARG A 72 12.66 18.90 7.71
C ARG A 72 13.56 18.59 8.90
N GLY A 73 13.61 17.32 9.31
CA GLY A 73 14.43 16.85 10.42
C GLY A 73 13.71 15.78 11.25
N GLU A 74 14.21 15.54 12.44
CA GLU A 74 13.60 14.61 13.40
C GLU A 74 12.27 15.19 13.91
N PRO A 75 11.13 14.50 13.79
CA PRO A 75 9.80 15.09 14.05
C PRO A 75 9.60 15.61 15.47
N VAL A 76 10.14 14.92 16.50
CA VAL A 76 9.99 15.37 17.90
C VAL A 76 10.62 16.75 18.06
N GLU A 77 11.85 16.91 17.60
CA GLU A 77 12.58 18.19 17.72
C GLU A 77 11.92 19.28 16.87
N GLN A 78 11.49 18.96 15.64
CA GLN A 78 10.86 19.93 14.75
C GLN A 78 9.51 20.43 15.29
N LEU A 79 8.72 19.56 15.91
CA LEU A 79 7.44 19.95 16.53
C LEU A 79 7.64 20.79 17.79
N LEU A 80 8.62 20.44 18.63
CA LEU A 80 8.95 21.23 19.82
C LEU A 80 9.46 22.61 19.45
N GLN A 81 10.32 22.71 18.45
CA GLN A 81 10.82 23.98 17.96
C GLN A 81 9.69 24.83 17.37
N ALA A 82 8.83 24.25 16.52
CA ALA A 82 7.67 24.91 15.96
C ALA A 82 6.72 25.42 17.06
N ALA A 83 6.44 24.59 18.07
CA ALA A 83 5.55 24.95 19.17
C ALA A 83 6.08 26.16 19.96
N ARG A 84 7.38 26.24 20.22
CA ARG A 84 8.02 27.40 20.90
C ARG A 84 8.01 28.65 20.03
N GLU A 85 8.45 28.53 18.78
CA GLU A 85 8.56 29.67 17.85
C GLU A 85 7.18 30.29 17.56
N TRP A 86 6.16 29.44 17.38
CA TRP A 86 4.82 29.89 17.03
C TRP A 86 3.90 30.05 18.23
N LYS A 87 4.44 29.90 19.46
CA LYS A 87 3.67 30.00 20.71
C LYS A 87 2.38 29.20 20.69
N THR A 88 2.50 27.96 20.27
CA THR A 88 1.36 27.04 20.06
C THR A 88 0.81 26.58 21.40
N ASP A 89 -0.50 26.74 21.63
CA ASP A 89 -1.18 26.25 22.83
C ASP A 89 -1.58 24.78 22.71
N THR A 90 -1.95 24.33 21.48
CA THR A 90 -2.46 22.98 21.24
C THR A 90 -1.97 22.43 19.91
N VAL A 91 -1.57 21.17 19.89
CA VAL A 91 -1.20 20.43 18.68
C VAL A 91 -2.23 19.32 18.43
N TYR A 92 -2.76 19.27 17.20
CA TYR A 92 -3.76 18.33 16.73
C TYR A 92 -3.16 17.41 15.68
N TRP A 93 -3.40 16.10 15.78
CA TRP A 93 -3.06 15.16 14.69
C TRP A 93 -3.96 13.92 14.69
N ASN A 94 -3.98 13.21 13.55
CA ASN A 94 -4.64 11.92 13.43
C ASN A 94 -3.66 10.78 13.74
N ARG A 95 -4.06 9.80 14.56
CA ARG A 95 -3.19 8.70 14.99
C ARG A 95 -2.72 7.83 13.84
N ASP A 96 -1.51 7.33 13.95
CA ASP A 96 -0.93 6.28 13.11
C ASP A 96 -0.78 4.99 13.93
N TYR A 97 -0.65 3.85 13.25
CA TYR A 97 -0.67 2.53 13.88
C TYR A 97 0.59 1.72 13.61
N GLU A 98 1.54 2.26 12.86
CA GLU A 98 2.86 1.68 12.68
C GLU A 98 3.68 1.79 13.97
N PRO A 99 4.45 0.75 14.40
CA PRO A 99 5.16 0.75 15.68
C PRO A 99 6.06 1.98 15.90
N GLY A 100 6.85 2.34 14.88
CA GLY A 100 7.70 3.54 14.93
C GLY A 100 6.90 4.83 15.06
N ALA A 101 5.75 4.93 14.40
CA ALA A 101 4.86 6.09 14.51
C ALA A 101 4.19 6.21 15.89
N ILE A 102 3.79 5.08 16.48
CA ILE A 102 3.22 5.05 17.84
C ILE A 102 4.25 5.57 18.86
N GLU A 103 5.49 5.08 18.79
CA GLU A 103 6.55 5.51 19.72
C GLU A 103 6.93 6.98 19.51
N ARG A 104 7.08 7.42 18.27
CA ARG A 104 7.29 8.83 17.93
C ARG A 104 6.17 9.70 18.50
N ASP A 105 4.92 9.35 18.27
CA ASP A 105 3.75 10.11 18.73
C ASP A 105 3.69 10.19 20.26
N ARG A 106 4.05 9.08 20.95
CA ARG A 106 4.17 9.05 22.43
C ARG A 106 5.24 10.04 22.92
N LEU A 107 6.40 10.05 22.29
CA LEU A 107 7.49 10.98 22.65
C LEU A 107 7.11 12.44 22.38
N VAL A 108 6.50 12.73 21.24
CA VAL A 108 5.98 14.06 20.90
C VAL A 108 4.99 14.53 21.96
N GLN A 109 4.02 13.70 22.32
CA GLN A 109 3.00 14.04 23.33
C GLN A 109 3.63 14.31 24.69
N GLN A 110 4.57 13.50 25.13
CA GLN A 110 5.28 13.67 26.39
C GLN A 110 6.07 14.97 26.42
N ARG A 111 6.83 15.26 25.36
CA ARG A 111 7.71 16.43 25.29
C ARG A 111 6.93 17.75 25.13
N LEU A 112 5.84 17.75 24.34
CA LEU A 112 4.95 18.90 24.24
C LEU A 112 4.27 19.20 25.59
N GLY A 113 3.82 18.15 26.31
CA GLY A 113 3.25 18.30 27.65
C GLY A 113 4.22 18.96 28.66
N GLN A 114 5.53 18.65 28.57
CA GLN A 114 6.56 19.31 29.39
C GLN A 114 6.71 20.81 29.09
N LEU A 115 6.32 21.24 27.88
CA LEU A 115 6.27 22.66 27.48
C LEU A 115 4.94 23.35 27.83
N GLY A 116 3.98 22.63 28.44
CA GLY A 116 2.65 23.15 28.70
C GLY A 116 1.74 23.18 27.47
N VAL A 117 2.14 22.54 26.36
CA VAL A 117 1.37 22.48 25.11
C VAL A 117 0.42 21.30 25.16
N ALA A 118 -0.87 21.56 24.96
CA ALA A 118 -1.91 20.51 24.91
C ALA A 118 -1.80 19.68 23.63
N VAL A 119 -2.21 18.41 23.71
CA VAL A 119 -2.21 17.49 22.57
C VAL A 119 -3.60 16.87 22.39
N ARG A 120 -4.11 16.89 21.16
CA ARG A 120 -5.39 16.30 20.77
C ARG A 120 -5.18 15.33 19.61
N THR A 121 -5.55 14.06 19.79
CA THR A 121 -5.37 13.01 18.78
C THR A 121 -6.68 12.37 18.36
N PHE A 122 -6.79 11.99 17.08
CA PHE A 122 -8.03 11.50 16.51
C PHE A 122 -7.82 10.21 15.72
N LYS A 123 -8.86 9.40 15.61
CA LYS A 123 -8.91 8.25 14.73
C LYS A 123 -9.18 8.70 13.30
N ASP A 124 -8.37 8.24 12.34
CA ASP A 124 -8.55 8.61 10.93
C ASP A 124 -8.20 7.50 9.93
N HIS A 125 -6.98 6.99 9.97
CA HIS A 125 -6.40 6.05 8.99
C HIS A 125 -7.17 4.71 8.88
N VAL A 126 -7.92 4.35 9.91
CA VAL A 126 -8.79 3.16 10.01
C VAL A 126 -10.23 3.56 10.33
N VAL A 127 -11.19 2.72 9.97
CA VAL A 127 -12.59 2.90 10.35
C VAL A 127 -12.78 2.56 11.83
N PHE A 128 -12.17 1.45 12.25
CA PHE A 128 -12.14 1.01 13.64
C PHE A 128 -10.70 0.73 14.08
N GLU A 129 -10.35 1.20 15.25
CA GLU A 129 -9.05 0.93 15.85
C GLU A 129 -8.93 -0.52 16.32
N ALA A 130 -7.69 -0.96 16.53
CA ALA A 130 -7.40 -2.31 16.99
C ALA A 130 -8.09 -2.67 18.32
N SER A 131 -8.38 -1.68 19.19
CA SER A 131 -9.12 -1.83 20.43
C SER A 131 -10.63 -1.97 20.23
N GLU A 132 -11.17 -1.59 19.10
CA GLU A 132 -12.60 -1.53 18.84
C GLU A 132 -13.16 -2.80 18.21
N VAL A 133 -12.34 -3.61 17.52
CA VAL A 133 -12.73 -4.88 16.87
C VAL A 133 -11.94 -6.03 17.49
N ARG A 134 -12.51 -6.61 18.53
CA ARG A 134 -11.90 -7.65 19.35
C ARG A 134 -12.75 -8.92 19.40
N GLY A 135 -12.13 -10.02 19.82
CA GLY A 135 -12.83 -11.25 20.15
C GLY A 135 -13.74 -11.11 21.38
N ALA A 136 -14.40 -12.19 21.76
CA ALA A 136 -15.40 -12.17 22.83
C ALA A 136 -14.79 -11.87 24.21
N THR A 137 -13.54 -12.26 24.44
CA THR A 137 -12.79 -12.04 25.70
C THR A 137 -11.83 -10.84 25.60
N GLY A 138 -11.92 -10.04 24.53
CA GLY A 138 -11.10 -8.82 24.32
C GLY A 138 -9.77 -9.08 23.61
N GLU A 139 -9.50 -10.29 23.14
CA GLU A 139 -8.28 -10.66 22.42
C GLU A 139 -8.23 -10.11 21.00
N PRO A 140 -7.05 -9.84 20.44
CA PRO A 140 -6.87 -9.52 19.03
C PRO A 140 -7.28 -10.69 18.13
N LEU A 141 -8.04 -10.39 17.07
CA LEU A 141 -8.49 -11.41 16.12
C LEU A 141 -7.38 -11.74 15.12
N GLN A 142 -7.06 -13.03 14.99
CA GLN A 142 -6.00 -13.54 14.12
C GLN A 142 -6.52 -14.15 12.80
N ARG A 143 -7.87 -14.31 12.67
CA ARG A 143 -8.50 -14.83 11.45
C ARG A 143 -9.34 -13.73 10.81
N TYR A 144 -9.11 -13.50 9.51
CA TYR A 144 -9.84 -12.49 8.77
C TYR A 144 -11.37 -12.69 8.82
N SER A 145 -11.84 -13.93 8.67
CA SER A 145 -13.29 -14.20 8.70
C SER A 145 -13.94 -13.78 10.00
N ALA A 146 -13.28 -14.02 11.14
CA ALA A 146 -13.75 -13.59 12.46
C ALA A 146 -13.68 -12.07 12.61
N TYR A 147 -12.57 -11.44 12.16
CA TYR A 147 -12.41 -9.99 12.16
C TYR A 147 -13.50 -9.32 11.31
N ARG A 148 -13.69 -9.79 10.07
CA ARG A 148 -14.72 -9.31 9.15
C ARG A 148 -16.12 -9.36 9.75
N ALA A 149 -16.49 -10.47 10.39
CA ALA A 149 -17.79 -10.62 11.05
C ALA A 149 -17.99 -9.58 12.17
N ARG A 150 -17.00 -9.40 13.04
CA ARG A 150 -17.04 -8.40 14.12
C ARG A 150 -17.04 -6.97 13.58
N TRP A 151 -16.25 -6.70 12.53
CA TRP A 151 -16.20 -5.42 11.87
C TRP A 151 -17.59 -5.01 11.34
N TRP A 152 -18.29 -5.92 10.64
CA TRP A 152 -19.65 -5.66 10.16
C TRP A 152 -20.65 -5.45 11.29
N THR A 153 -20.57 -6.25 12.36
CA THR A 153 -21.41 -6.02 13.57
C THR A 153 -21.22 -4.60 14.11
N LYS A 154 -19.96 -4.17 14.21
CA LYS A 154 -19.65 -2.82 14.69
C LYS A 154 -20.09 -1.73 13.70
N TRP A 155 -19.87 -1.92 12.42
CA TRP A 155 -20.32 -0.98 11.38
C TRP A 155 -21.83 -0.74 11.49
N HIS A 156 -22.63 -1.78 11.59
CA HIS A 156 -24.10 -1.64 11.72
C HIS A 156 -24.53 -0.99 13.03
N ALA A 157 -23.76 -1.18 14.10
CA ALA A 157 -24.07 -0.57 15.40
C ALA A 157 -23.72 0.92 15.50
N THR A 158 -22.63 1.36 14.85
CA THR A 158 -22.03 2.68 15.11
C THR A 158 -21.76 3.51 13.86
N THR A 159 -22.00 3.00 12.66
CA THR A 159 -21.70 3.62 11.34
C THR A 159 -20.98 4.97 11.43
N PRO A 160 -19.64 5.04 11.34
CA PRO A 160 -18.90 6.29 11.57
C PRO A 160 -19.30 7.37 10.56
N ALA A 161 -19.60 8.56 11.04
CA ALA A 161 -19.97 9.67 10.19
C ALA A 161 -18.78 10.19 9.35
N VAL A 162 -19.10 10.73 8.17
CA VAL A 162 -18.15 11.46 7.31
C VAL A 162 -18.32 12.94 7.57
N GLN A 163 -17.23 13.64 7.79
CA GLN A 163 -17.23 15.08 8.08
C GLN A 163 -17.00 15.89 6.79
N PRO A 164 -17.75 16.97 6.55
CA PRO A 164 -17.46 17.90 5.47
C PRO A 164 -16.17 18.68 5.75
N ILE A 165 -15.67 19.41 4.75
CA ILE A 165 -14.65 20.42 4.98
C ILE A 165 -15.17 21.43 6.01
N PRO A 166 -14.40 21.78 7.05
CA PRO A 166 -14.84 22.76 8.04
C PRO A 166 -15.12 24.14 7.38
N THR A 167 -16.37 24.59 7.39
CA THR A 167 -16.76 25.89 6.81
C THR A 167 -16.10 27.07 7.51
N THR A 168 -15.62 26.86 8.74
CA THR A 168 -14.89 27.86 9.53
C THR A 168 -13.44 27.98 9.13
N LEU A 169 -12.88 27.05 8.34
CA LEU A 169 -11.47 27.08 7.92
C LEU A 169 -11.12 28.42 7.21
N ALA A 170 -11.92 28.85 6.26
CA ALA A 170 -11.74 30.12 5.54
C ALA A 170 -11.88 31.38 6.43
N LYS A 171 -12.38 31.23 7.65
CA LYS A 171 -12.52 32.33 8.63
C LYS A 171 -11.38 32.33 9.65
N LYS A 172 -10.51 31.34 9.64
CA LYS A 172 -9.40 31.26 10.57
C LYS A 172 -8.31 32.23 10.16
N LYS A 173 -7.70 32.87 11.14
CA LYS A 173 -6.53 33.70 10.90
C LYS A 173 -5.34 32.77 10.65
N ALA A 174 -4.60 33.05 9.58
CA ALA A 174 -3.24 32.53 9.50
C ALA A 174 -2.41 33.19 10.60
N ALA A 175 -1.65 32.42 11.36
CA ALA A 175 -0.68 33.01 12.25
C ALA A 175 0.26 33.92 11.44
N PRO A 176 0.75 35.03 12.00
CA PRO A 176 1.65 35.95 11.31
C PRO A 176 3.06 35.30 11.16
N LEU A 177 3.09 34.26 10.31
CA LEU A 177 4.30 33.51 9.99
C LEU A 177 4.94 34.08 8.72
N PRO A 178 6.25 33.91 8.55
CA PRO A 178 6.91 34.18 7.27
C PRO A 178 6.18 33.43 6.16
N LEU A 179 6.18 33.99 4.94
CA LEU A 179 5.59 33.32 3.76
C LEU A 179 6.07 31.86 3.69
N SER A 180 5.14 30.94 3.45
CA SER A 180 5.44 29.53 3.25
C SER A 180 6.51 29.40 2.16
N ARG A 181 7.60 28.71 2.46
CA ARG A 181 8.61 28.38 1.47
C ARG A 181 8.02 27.40 0.45
N PRO A 182 8.47 27.43 -0.81
CA PRO A 182 8.13 26.35 -1.77
C PRO A 182 8.43 24.98 -1.17
N LEU A 183 7.61 23.97 -1.49
CA LEU A 183 7.90 22.61 -1.09
C LEU A 183 9.22 22.13 -1.72
N PRO A 184 9.98 21.27 -1.04
CA PRO A 184 11.20 20.74 -1.61
C PRO A 184 10.89 19.83 -2.81
N THR A 185 11.79 19.78 -3.77
CA THR A 185 11.76 18.81 -4.86
C THR A 185 12.18 17.42 -4.38
N ALA A 186 11.87 16.38 -5.15
CA ALA A 186 12.33 15.04 -4.83
C ALA A 186 13.86 14.98 -4.75
N GLY A 187 14.59 15.67 -5.65
CA GLY A 187 16.06 15.75 -5.63
C GLY A 187 16.63 16.37 -4.36
N GLU A 188 16.01 17.43 -3.83
CA GLU A 188 16.41 18.03 -2.55
C GLU A 188 16.16 17.11 -1.35
N LEU A 189 15.22 16.14 -1.49
CA LEU A 189 15.00 15.08 -0.51
C LEU A 189 15.90 13.86 -0.71
N GLY A 190 16.73 13.82 -1.76
CA GLY A 190 17.66 12.73 -2.08
C GLY A 190 17.06 11.63 -2.97
N TYR A 191 15.98 11.92 -3.70
CA TYR A 191 15.28 10.95 -4.56
C TYR A 191 15.21 11.43 -6.01
N GLU A 192 15.34 10.48 -6.94
CA GLU A 192 15.07 10.77 -8.34
C GLU A 192 13.56 10.81 -8.59
N PRO A 193 13.02 11.84 -9.23
CA PRO A 193 11.60 11.90 -9.55
C PRO A 193 11.24 10.85 -10.61
N ILE A 194 10.09 10.21 -10.46
CA ILE A 194 9.59 9.25 -11.46
C ILE A 194 8.27 9.72 -12.07
N VAL A 195 7.97 9.22 -13.27
CA VAL A 195 6.65 9.40 -13.89
C VAL A 195 5.65 8.49 -13.19
N LEU A 196 4.67 9.09 -12.54
CA LEU A 196 3.66 8.35 -11.79
C LEU A 196 2.57 7.79 -12.69
N ALA A 197 2.10 6.58 -12.38
CA ALA A 197 0.94 5.98 -13.04
C ALA A 197 -0.41 6.59 -12.57
N PHE A 198 -0.40 7.33 -11.48
CA PHE A 198 -1.60 7.88 -10.84
C PHE A 198 -1.37 9.34 -10.45
N GLU A 199 -2.42 10.13 -10.59
CA GLU A 199 -2.43 11.54 -10.22
C GLU A 199 -2.54 11.70 -8.70
N PRO A 200 -1.62 12.42 -8.00
CA PRO A 200 -1.68 12.65 -6.57
C PRO A 200 -2.77 13.67 -6.20
N GLY A 201 -3.07 13.77 -4.89
CA GLY A 201 -3.96 14.78 -4.33
C GLY A 201 -5.41 14.33 -4.11
N GLU A 202 -6.13 15.09 -3.27
CA GLU A 202 -7.49 14.78 -2.83
C GLU A 202 -8.50 14.83 -3.98
N GLN A 203 -8.39 15.84 -4.85
CA GLN A 203 -9.32 15.99 -5.96
C GLN A 203 -9.21 14.83 -6.96
N ASN A 204 -8.01 14.35 -7.21
CA ASN A 204 -7.77 13.19 -8.08
C ASN A 204 -8.23 11.89 -7.43
N ALA A 205 -8.06 11.74 -6.11
CA ALA A 205 -8.64 10.63 -5.35
C ALA A 205 -10.17 10.56 -5.50
N LEU A 206 -10.84 11.70 -5.37
CA LEU A 206 -12.30 11.81 -5.54
C LEU A 206 -12.75 11.58 -6.98
N LYS A 207 -11.99 12.05 -7.98
CA LYS A 207 -12.25 11.73 -9.40
C LYS A 207 -12.13 10.23 -9.64
N ARG A 208 -11.07 9.60 -9.11
CA ARG A 208 -10.82 8.16 -9.26
C ARG A 208 -11.90 7.32 -8.58
N LEU A 209 -12.35 7.69 -7.39
CA LEU A 209 -13.46 7.02 -6.71
C LEU A 209 -14.75 7.12 -7.53
N ARG A 210 -15.09 8.31 -8.03
CA ARG A 210 -16.28 8.51 -8.88
C ARG A 210 -16.22 7.70 -10.16
N TRP A 211 -15.06 7.64 -10.81
CA TRP A 211 -14.84 6.83 -12.00
C TRP A 211 -15.02 5.34 -11.70
N PHE A 212 -14.42 4.86 -10.63
CA PHE A 212 -14.55 3.48 -10.20
C PHE A 212 -16.00 3.09 -9.94
N MET A 213 -16.75 3.93 -9.26
CA MET A 213 -18.17 3.70 -8.96
C MET A 213 -19.06 3.68 -10.19
N LYS A 214 -18.71 4.45 -11.24
CA LYS A 214 -19.50 4.54 -12.49
C LYS A 214 -19.28 3.36 -13.44
N GLY A 215 -18.16 2.68 -13.33
CA GLY A 215 -17.74 1.62 -14.27
C GLY A 215 -17.25 0.34 -13.56
N PRO A 216 -15.98 0.26 -13.15
CA PRO A 216 -15.38 -1.00 -12.69
C PRO A 216 -16.07 -1.67 -11.49
N LEU A 217 -16.69 -0.89 -10.62
CA LEU A 217 -17.43 -1.44 -9.47
C LEU A 217 -18.56 -2.39 -9.91
N HIS A 218 -19.15 -2.22 -11.11
CA HIS A 218 -20.28 -3.02 -11.58
C HIS A 218 -19.92 -4.47 -11.96
N SER A 219 -18.65 -4.77 -12.09
CA SER A 219 -18.12 -6.10 -12.38
C SER A 219 -16.87 -6.42 -11.56
N TYR A 220 -16.74 -5.78 -10.39
CA TYR A 220 -15.51 -5.80 -9.61
C TYR A 220 -15.08 -7.20 -9.16
N ALA A 221 -16.04 -8.05 -8.77
CA ALA A 221 -15.74 -9.42 -8.31
C ALA A 221 -14.94 -10.23 -9.35
N GLN A 222 -15.17 -9.97 -10.64
CA GLN A 222 -14.44 -10.60 -11.74
C GLN A 222 -13.27 -9.72 -12.19
N GLY A 223 -13.51 -8.44 -12.49
CA GLY A 223 -12.55 -7.50 -13.05
C GLY A 223 -11.29 -7.29 -12.20
N ARG A 224 -11.44 -7.36 -10.86
CA ARG A 224 -10.31 -7.29 -9.93
C ARG A 224 -9.22 -8.35 -10.13
N ASN A 225 -9.47 -9.38 -10.90
CA ASN A 225 -8.51 -10.45 -11.16
C ASN A 225 -7.76 -10.30 -12.48
N LEU A 226 -8.18 -9.40 -13.35
CA LEU A 226 -7.68 -9.26 -14.72
C LEU A 226 -6.68 -8.09 -14.81
N PRO A 227 -5.36 -8.34 -14.85
CA PRO A 227 -4.36 -7.27 -14.82
C PRO A 227 -4.27 -6.47 -16.13
N ALA A 228 -4.81 -7.00 -17.22
CA ALA A 228 -4.82 -6.32 -18.52
C ALA A 228 -5.81 -5.15 -18.60
N ILE A 229 -6.85 -5.15 -17.76
CA ILE A 229 -7.91 -4.13 -17.75
C ILE A 229 -7.83 -3.24 -16.51
N ASP A 230 -8.36 -2.02 -16.62
CA ASP A 230 -8.51 -1.13 -15.47
C ASP A 230 -9.77 -1.50 -14.67
N GLY A 231 -9.76 -2.70 -14.08
CA GLY A 231 -10.89 -3.32 -13.35
C GLY A 231 -10.86 -3.12 -11.84
N SER A 232 -9.89 -2.38 -11.31
CA SER A 232 -9.75 -2.11 -9.88
C SER A 232 -9.88 -0.62 -9.57
N SER A 233 -10.09 -0.28 -8.28
CA SER A 233 -10.20 1.12 -7.88
C SER A 233 -8.88 1.88 -8.00
N THR A 234 -7.73 1.21 -7.85
CA THR A 234 -6.39 1.80 -7.76
C THR A 234 -6.27 2.94 -6.76
N LEU A 235 -7.04 2.86 -5.65
CA LEU A 235 -7.07 3.87 -4.60
C LEU A 235 -6.04 3.64 -3.49
N SER A 236 -5.25 2.58 -3.57
CA SER A 236 -4.25 2.24 -2.53
C SER A 236 -3.23 3.36 -2.27
N PRO A 237 -2.68 4.10 -3.27
CA PRO A 237 -1.82 5.24 -3.00
C PRO A 237 -2.55 6.35 -2.22
N HIS A 238 -3.82 6.60 -2.56
CA HIS A 238 -4.63 7.61 -1.88
C HIS A 238 -4.94 7.22 -0.43
N PHE A 239 -5.14 5.93 -0.15
CA PHE A 239 -5.28 5.44 1.24
C PHE A 239 -3.95 5.45 1.99
N ARG A 240 -2.81 5.27 1.31
CA ARG A 240 -1.48 5.37 1.94
C ARG A 240 -1.19 6.76 2.44
N PHE A 241 -1.46 7.79 1.63
CA PHE A 241 -1.22 9.19 1.99
C PHE A 241 -2.44 9.91 2.56
N GLY A 242 -3.57 9.19 2.71
CA GLY A 242 -4.78 9.73 3.30
C GLY A 242 -5.41 10.88 2.50
N THR A 243 -5.15 10.97 1.20
CA THR A 243 -5.87 11.89 0.30
C THR A 243 -7.31 11.45 0.03
N LEU A 244 -7.68 10.27 0.51
CA LEU A 244 -9.05 9.77 0.57
C LEU A 244 -9.30 9.08 1.91
N SER A 245 -10.34 9.48 2.61
CA SER A 245 -10.76 8.82 3.85
C SER A 245 -11.35 7.44 3.56
N PRO A 246 -10.98 6.38 4.29
CA PRO A 246 -11.62 5.07 4.17
C PRO A 246 -13.10 5.12 4.53
N ARG A 247 -13.53 5.95 5.48
CA ARG A 247 -14.94 6.15 5.84
C ARG A 247 -15.72 6.72 4.67
N MET A 248 -15.20 7.78 4.02
CA MET A 248 -15.80 8.41 2.87
C MET A 248 -15.97 7.43 1.70
N ALA A 249 -14.94 6.65 1.39
CA ALA A 249 -14.97 5.66 0.32
C ALA A 249 -15.99 4.55 0.59
N LEU A 250 -16.06 4.05 1.84
CA LEU A 250 -17.06 3.05 2.26
C LEU A 250 -18.47 3.58 2.16
N HIS A 251 -18.75 4.79 2.67
CA HIS A 251 -20.07 5.41 2.54
C HIS A 251 -20.48 5.58 1.08
N ALA A 252 -19.58 6.07 0.23
CA ALA A 252 -19.87 6.27 -1.18
C ALA A 252 -20.27 4.95 -1.87
N VAL A 253 -19.48 3.89 -1.65
CA VAL A 253 -19.71 2.58 -2.31
C VAL A 253 -20.90 1.83 -1.71
N LEU A 254 -21.10 1.86 -0.39
CA LEU A 254 -22.26 1.22 0.24
C LEU A 254 -23.57 1.92 -0.11
N ASN A 255 -23.56 3.24 -0.24
CA ASN A 255 -24.74 4.01 -0.67
C ASN A 255 -25.14 3.69 -2.13
N ALA A 256 -24.26 3.13 -2.96
CA ALA A 256 -24.62 2.68 -4.29
C ALA A 256 -25.64 1.52 -4.26
N LEU A 257 -25.66 0.71 -3.19
CA LEU A 257 -26.65 -0.36 -3.01
C LEU A 257 -28.05 0.16 -2.69
N THR A 258 -28.17 1.31 -2.03
CA THR A 258 -29.46 1.85 -1.58
C THR A 258 -30.19 2.64 -2.66
N LYS A 259 -29.46 3.10 -3.69
CA LYS A 259 -30.02 3.95 -4.77
C LYS A 259 -30.63 3.18 -5.93
N GLY A 260 -30.75 1.83 -5.84
CA GLY A 260 -31.40 1.02 -6.86
C GLY A 260 -30.68 0.99 -8.21
N GLY A 261 -29.37 1.24 -8.23
CA GLY A 261 -28.53 1.22 -9.43
C GLY A 261 -28.18 -0.19 -9.89
N PRO A 262 -27.50 -0.34 -11.05
CA PRO A 262 -27.15 -1.65 -11.65
C PRO A 262 -26.01 -2.37 -10.92
N VAL A 263 -25.51 -1.85 -9.80
CA VAL A 263 -24.38 -2.42 -9.06
C VAL A 263 -24.84 -3.62 -8.24
N SER A 264 -24.18 -4.77 -8.43
CA SER A 264 -24.48 -5.96 -7.66
C SER A 264 -23.95 -5.86 -6.21
N ARG A 265 -24.72 -6.45 -5.28
CA ARG A 265 -24.28 -6.56 -3.88
C ARG A 265 -22.97 -7.33 -3.75
N VAL A 266 -22.73 -8.32 -4.60
CA VAL A 266 -21.50 -9.13 -4.60
C VAL A 266 -20.31 -8.26 -4.94
N ASP A 267 -20.40 -7.42 -5.97
CA ASP A 267 -19.31 -6.54 -6.38
C ASP A 267 -18.96 -5.51 -5.30
N VAL A 268 -19.98 -4.86 -4.73
CA VAL A 268 -19.80 -3.89 -3.64
C VAL A 268 -19.15 -4.53 -2.43
N LEU A 269 -19.69 -5.65 -1.94
CA LEU A 269 -19.15 -6.31 -0.73
C LEU A 269 -17.75 -6.88 -0.99
N THR A 270 -17.45 -7.35 -2.20
CA THR A 270 -16.10 -7.79 -2.57
C THR A 270 -15.09 -6.65 -2.49
N TRP A 271 -15.48 -5.43 -2.91
CA TRP A 271 -14.59 -4.28 -2.78
C TRP A 271 -14.46 -3.78 -1.33
N VAL A 272 -15.55 -3.76 -0.58
CA VAL A 272 -15.54 -3.41 0.85
C VAL A 272 -14.63 -4.36 1.63
N ASP A 273 -14.63 -5.65 1.30
CA ASP A 273 -13.76 -6.65 1.91
C ASP A 273 -12.26 -6.31 1.73
N GLU A 274 -11.86 -5.64 0.64
CA GLU A 274 -10.47 -5.21 0.47
C GLU A 274 -10.06 -4.11 1.48
N LEU A 275 -10.99 -3.19 1.81
CA LEU A 275 -10.74 -2.20 2.86
C LEU A 275 -10.72 -2.84 4.25
N ILE A 276 -11.58 -3.85 4.49
CA ILE A 276 -11.56 -4.61 5.74
C ILE A 276 -10.26 -5.41 5.87
N TRP A 277 -9.72 -5.99 4.77
CA TRP A 277 -8.40 -6.62 4.76
C TRP A 277 -7.27 -5.64 5.11
N ARG A 278 -7.29 -4.44 4.53
CA ARG A 278 -6.33 -3.38 4.87
C ARG A 278 -6.36 -3.08 6.37
N GLU A 279 -7.56 -2.91 6.93
CA GLU A 279 -7.72 -2.60 8.36
C GLU A 279 -7.35 -3.79 9.25
N PHE A 280 -7.63 -5.02 8.82
CA PHE A 280 -7.20 -6.23 9.51
C PHE A 280 -5.68 -6.28 9.66
N PHE A 281 -4.91 -5.98 8.61
CA PHE A 281 -3.46 -5.93 8.70
C PHE A 281 -2.95 -4.80 9.60
N GLN A 282 -3.62 -3.64 9.60
CA GLN A 282 -3.32 -2.57 10.57
C GLN A 282 -3.55 -3.04 12.02
N GLN A 283 -4.64 -3.75 12.27
CA GLN A 283 -4.94 -4.32 13.59
C GLN A 283 -3.91 -5.38 13.99
N VAL A 284 -3.49 -6.23 13.07
CA VAL A 284 -2.45 -7.24 13.33
C VAL A 284 -1.14 -6.56 13.70
N LEU A 285 -0.69 -5.57 12.93
CA LEU A 285 0.54 -4.84 13.21
C LEU A 285 0.49 -4.12 14.57
N ALA A 286 -0.60 -3.42 14.86
CA ALA A 286 -0.78 -2.70 16.13
C ALA A 286 -0.87 -3.65 17.35
N SER A 287 -1.41 -4.85 17.18
CA SER A 287 -1.56 -5.84 18.28
C SER A 287 -0.35 -6.75 18.43
N PHE A 288 0.43 -6.95 17.38
CA PHE A 288 1.58 -7.85 17.31
C PHE A 288 2.76 -7.18 16.60
N PRO A 289 3.34 -6.10 17.18
CA PRO A 289 4.34 -5.27 16.48
C PRO A 289 5.60 -6.05 16.02
N HIS A 290 5.91 -7.17 16.65
CA HIS A 290 7.02 -8.05 16.24
C HIS A 290 6.89 -8.58 14.80
N VAL A 291 5.70 -8.53 14.20
CA VAL A 291 5.50 -8.99 12.80
C VAL A 291 6.24 -8.10 11.79
N ALA A 292 6.54 -6.86 12.16
CA ALA A 292 7.35 -5.97 11.33
C ALA A 292 8.81 -6.46 11.19
N GLU A 293 9.31 -7.18 12.18
CA GLU A 293 10.70 -7.65 12.24
C GLU A 293 10.86 -9.10 11.80
N GLY A 294 9.77 -9.89 11.84
CA GLY A 294 9.85 -11.31 11.54
C GLY A 294 8.50 -12.01 11.37
N PRO A 295 8.51 -13.34 11.22
CA PRO A 295 7.30 -14.10 10.98
C PRO A 295 6.37 -14.10 12.21
N PHE A 296 5.06 -13.93 12.00
CA PHE A 296 4.07 -14.09 13.06
C PHE A 296 4.08 -15.52 13.63
N ARG A 297 4.22 -16.53 12.77
CA ARG A 297 4.36 -17.92 13.18
C ARG A 297 5.72 -18.44 12.78
N LYS A 298 6.43 -19.06 13.70
CA LYS A 298 7.62 -19.85 13.39
C LYS A 298 7.17 -21.10 12.62
N VAL A 299 7.06 -20.99 11.32
CA VAL A 299 6.89 -22.15 10.44
C VAL A 299 8.28 -22.62 10.06
N ALA A 300 8.50 -23.93 9.96
CA ALA A 300 9.68 -24.45 9.36
C ALA A 300 9.71 -24.02 7.87
N VAL A 301 10.22 -22.84 7.63
CA VAL A 301 10.45 -22.32 6.27
C VAL A 301 11.62 -23.13 5.71
N PRO A 302 11.48 -23.70 4.52
CA PRO A 302 12.62 -24.35 3.87
C PRO A 302 13.80 -23.37 3.85
N PRO A 303 15.02 -23.83 4.15
CA PRO A 303 16.17 -22.94 4.16
C PRO A 303 16.29 -22.24 2.82
N ALA A 304 16.64 -20.96 2.86
CA ALA A 304 16.89 -20.18 1.66
C ALA A 304 17.87 -20.95 0.75
N ARG A 305 17.57 -20.97 -0.52
CA ARG A 305 18.42 -21.58 -1.54
C ARG A 305 18.33 -20.74 -2.81
N PRO A 306 19.42 -20.54 -3.49
CA PRO A 306 20.82 -20.87 -3.18
C PRO A 306 21.42 -19.86 -2.21
N ALA A 307 22.67 -20.04 -1.78
CA ALA A 307 23.41 -19.12 -0.92
C ALA A 307 24.46 -18.33 -1.71
N GLY A 308 24.89 -17.19 -1.17
CA GLY A 308 25.95 -16.37 -1.76
C GLY A 308 25.58 -15.80 -3.14
N SER A 309 26.54 -15.77 -4.06
CA SER A 309 26.43 -15.11 -5.37
C SER A 309 25.30 -15.65 -6.25
N GLU A 310 24.99 -16.95 -6.16
CA GLU A 310 23.89 -17.56 -6.93
C GLU A 310 22.52 -17.04 -6.46
N ARG A 311 22.32 -16.93 -5.12
CA ARG A 311 21.13 -16.33 -4.55
C ARG A 311 20.95 -14.87 -5.01
N ASP A 312 22.04 -14.11 -4.93
CA ASP A 312 22.03 -12.70 -5.31
C ASP A 312 21.73 -12.51 -6.81
N GLN A 313 22.25 -13.41 -7.64
CA GLN A 313 21.95 -13.41 -9.07
C GLN A 313 20.47 -13.71 -9.35
N LEU A 314 19.89 -14.74 -8.72
CA LEU A 314 18.46 -15.08 -8.89
C LEU A 314 17.55 -13.96 -8.35
N PHE A 315 17.91 -13.37 -7.22
CA PHE A 315 17.16 -12.24 -6.67
C PHE A 315 17.18 -11.03 -7.62
N ARG A 316 18.36 -10.68 -8.13
CA ARG A 316 18.52 -9.61 -9.12
C ARG A 316 17.71 -9.89 -10.39
N THR A 317 17.75 -11.11 -10.89
CA THR A 317 16.98 -11.53 -12.07
C THR A 317 15.48 -11.38 -11.85
N TRP A 318 14.99 -11.72 -10.65
CA TRP A 318 13.60 -11.49 -10.25
C TRP A 318 13.29 -9.98 -10.17
N CYS A 319 14.12 -9.18 -9.51
CA CYS A 319 13.95 -7.74 -9.41
C CYS A 319 13.87 -7.06 -10.78
N GLU A 320 14.70 -7.50 -11.73
CA GLU A 320 14.75 -6.94 -13.09
C GLU A 320 13.63 -7.44 -14.01
N GLY A 321 12.83 -8.43 -13.59
CA GLY A 321 11.80 -9.05 -14.44
C GLY A 321 12.42 -9.77 -15.64
N LYS A 322 13.40 -10.65 -15.38
CA LYS A 322 14.14 -11.45 -16.37
C LYS A 322 14.15 -12.93 -16.01
N THR A 323 13.11 -13.42 -15.37
CA THR A 323 13.02 -14.80 -14.86
C THR A 323 12.75 -15.85 -15.94
N GLY A 324 12.31 -15.44 -17.14
CA GLY A 324 11.82 -16.31 -18.18
C GLY A 324 10.38 -16.82 -17.94
N TYR A 325 9.71 -16.29 -16.93
CA TYR A 325 8.30 -16.48 -16.66
C TYR A 325 7.52 -15.19 -16.98
N PRO A 326 6.83 -15.10 -18.14
CA PRO A 326 6.31 -13.82 -18.65
C PRO A 326 5.42 -13.04 -17.71
N ILE A 327 4.55 -13.70 -16.93
CA ILE A 327 3.65 -13.04 -15.98
C ILE A 327 4.43 -12.46 -14.78
N VAL A 328 5.52 -13.13 -14.35
CA VAL A 328 6.40 -12.67 -13.28
C VAL A 328 7.19 -11.46 -13.78
N ASP A 329 7.78 -11.59 -14.98
CA ASP A 329 8.58 -10.54 -15.58
C ASP A 329 7.75 -9.28 -15.88
N ALA A 330 6.53 -9.45 -16.42
CA ALA A 330 5.59 -8.35 -16.63
C ALA A 330 5.24 -7.64 -15.32
N GLY A 331 5.03 -8.39 -14.26
CA GLY A 331 4.74 -7.82 -12.93
C GLY A 331 5.89 -6.99 -12.38
N MET A 332 7.09 -7.53 -12.38
CA MET A 332 8.27 -6.82 -11.86
C MET A 332 8.61 -5.59 -12.71
N ARG A 333 8.50 -5.68 -14.04
CA ARG A 333 8.70 -4.54 -14.93
C ARG A 333 7.60 -3.47 -14.78
N GLN A 334 6.35 -3.86 -14.54
CA GLN A 334 5.29 -2.90 -14.19
C GLN A 334 5.67 -2.14 -12.91
N LEU A 335 6.07 -2.86 -11.85
CA LEU A 335 6.48 -2.25 -10.58
C LEU A 335 7.61 -1.24 -10.79
N ASN A 336 8.69 -1.66 -11.44
CA ASN A 336 9.88 -0.83 -11.65
C ASN A 336 9.59 0.42 -12.49
N HIS A 337 8.67 0.31 -13.45
CA HIS A 337 8.37 1.40 -14.38
C HIS A 337 7.33 2.39 -13.83
N THR A 338 6.38 1.91 -13.01
CA THR A 338 5.20 2.71 -12.62
C THR A 338 5.06 2.93 -11.12
N GLY A 339 5.89 2.27 -10.30
CA GLY A 339 5.72 2.26 -8.85
C GLY A 339 4.47 1.49 -8.38
N TRP A 340 3.81 0.72 -9.26
CA TRP A 340 2.60 0.00 -8.91
C TRP A 340 2.54 -1.38 -9.59
N MET A 341 1.85 -2.31 -8.95
CA MET A 341 1.60 -3.63 -9.52
C MET A 341 0.18 -4.07 -9.15
N HIS A 342 -0.51 -4.70 -10.11
CA HIS A 342 -1.84 -5.26 -9.89
C HIS A 342 -1.82 -6.35 -8.79
N ASN A 343 -2.79 -6.34 -7.85
CA ASN A 343 -2.79 -7.25 -6.68
C ASN A 343 -2.65 -8.73 -7.05
N ARG A 344 -3.35 -9.21 -8.10
CA ARG A 344 -3.22 -10.61 -8.55
C ARG A 344 -1.80 -10.96 -8.95
N VAL A 345 -1.10 -10.03 -9.57
CA VAL A 345 0.29 -10.22 -10.01
C VAL A 345 1.24 -10.17 -8.83
N ARG A 346 1.02 -9.28 -7.83
CA ARG A 346 1.80 -9.28 -6.58
C ARG A 346 1.82 -10.65 -5.91
N MET A 347 0.68 -11.34 -5.87
CA MET A 347 0.60 -12.71 -5.32
C MET A 347 1.41 -13.72 -6.12
N VAL A 348 1.42 -13.61 -7.46
CA VAL A 348 2.17 -14.53 -8.34
C VAL A 348 3.67 -14.32 -8.18
N VAL A 349 4.14 -13.07 -8.25
CA VAL A 349 5.59 -12.77 -8.15
C VAL A 349 6.14 -13.08 -6.76
N ALA A 350 5.34 -12.84 -5.69
CA ALA A 350 5.73 -13.19 -4.33
C ALA A 350 5.81 -14.72 -4.13
N SER A 351 4.81 -15.46 -4.62
CA SER A 351 4.83 -16.93 -4.58
C SER A 351 6.02 -17.49 -5.34
N PHE A 352 6.37 -16.91 -6.49
CA PHE A 352 7.51 -17.34 -7.29
C PHE A 352 8.83 -17.11 -6.54
N LEU A 353 9.05 -15.93 -5.99
CA LEU A 353 10.24 -15.62 -5.20
C LEU A 353 10.45 -16.64 -4.05
N ILE A 354 9.37 -16.83 -3.26
CA ILE A 354 9.46 -17.65 -2.04
C ILE A 354 9.56 -19.14 -2.35
N LYS A 355 8.81 -19.63 -3.33
CA LYS A 355 8.57 -21.07 -3.49
C LYS A 355 9.30 -21.69 -4.66
N ASP A 356 9.51 -20.94 -5.73
CA ASP A 356 10.27 -21.42 -6.89
C ASP A 356 11.77 -21.07 -6.75
N LEU A 357 12.08 -19.80 -6.41
CA LEU A 357 13.47 -19.37 -6.19
C LEU A 357 13.97 -19.69 -4.78
N ARG A 358 13.08 -19.97 -3.84
CA ARG A 358 13.38 -20.23 -2.41
C ARG A 358 14.18 -19.11 -1.76
N ILE A 359 13.90 -17.87 -2.14
CA ILE A 359 14.47 -16.68 -1.54
C ILE A 359 13.56 -16.23 -0.40
N ASP A 360 14.17 -15.70 0.65
CA ASP A 360 13.47 -15.19 1.82
C ASP A 360 12.45 -14.11 1.46
N TRP A 361 11.24 -14.21 2.04
CA TRP A 361 10.15 -13.29 1.77
C TRP A 361 10.44 -11.85 2.17
N GLN A 362 11.30 -11.64 3.20
CA GLN A 362 11.69 -10.31 3.67
C GLN A 362 12.48 -9.55 2.61
N SER A 363 13.29 -10.23 1.80
CA SER A 363 13.97 -9.61 0.66
C SER A 363 13.00 -9.03 -0.36
N GLY A 364 11.91 -9.76 -0.65
CA GLY A 364 10.87 -9.30 -1.56
C GLY A 364 10.00 -8.20 -0.95
N GLU A 365 9.67 -8.31 0.35
CA GLU A 365 8.96 -7.29 1.11
C GLU A 365 9.70 -5.96 1.07
N GLN A 366 10.99 -5.96 1.36
CA GLN A 366 11.84 -4.77 1.33
C GLN A 366 11.90 -4.16 -0.07
N TYR A 367 12.06 -4.99 -1.10
CA TYR A 367 12.03 -4.52 -2.48
C TYR A 367 10.72 -3.81 -2.83
N PHE A 368 9.58 -4.37 -2.38
CA PHE A 368 8.27 -3.76 -2.58
C PHE A 368 8.12 -2.44 -1.82
N MET A 369 8.61 -2.35 -0.58
CA MET A 369 8.59 -1.09 0.18
C MET A 369 9.35 0.03 -0.55
N GLN A 370 10.48 -0.30 -1.19
CA GLN A 370 11.30 0.67 -1.92
C GLN A 370 10.73 1.08 -3.29
N HIS A 371 9.83 0.27 -3.89
CA HIS A 371 9.38 0.53 -5.26
C HIS A 371 7.89 0.89 -5.37
N LEU A 372 7.06 0.53 -4.39
CA LEU A 372 5.62 0.80 -4.45
C LEU A 372 5.28 2.24 -4.04
N ILE A 373 4.39 2.87 -4.79
CA ILE A 373 3.74 4.14 -4.40
C ILE A 373 2.88 3.94 -3.14
N ASP A 374 2.20 2.80 -3.06
CA ASP A 374 1.30 2.44 -1.98
C ASP A 374 1.98 1.63 -0.86
N ALA A 375 3.30 1.77 -0.72
CA ALA A 375 4.09 1.12 0.32
C ALA A 375 3.54 1.43 1.72
N ASP A 376 2.96 0.43 2.36
CA ASP A 376 2.35 0.49 3.70
C ASP A 376 2.82 -0.72 4.49
N VAL A 377 3.45 -0.49 5.64
CA VAL A 377 4.10 -1.54 6.42
C VAL A 377 3.12 -2.67 6.75
N ALA A 378 1.91 -2.34 7.24
CA ALA A 378 0.94 -3.34 7.64
C ALA A 378 0.43 -4.18 6.44
N ALA A 379 0.07 -3.51 5.34
CA ALA A 379 -0.46 -4.18 4.17
C ALA A 379 0.64 -4.99 3.43
N ASN A 380 1.83 -4.43 3.28
CA ASN A 380 2.95 -5.10 2.61
C ASN A 380 3.38 -6.34 3.41
N ASN A 381 3.72 -6.16 4.69
CA ASN A 381 4.12 -7.23 5.59
C ASN A 381 3.07 -8.35 5.67
N GLY A 382 1.81 -7.98 5.93
CA GLY A 382 0.72 -8.95 6.07
C GLY A 382 0.51 -9.80 4.81
N ASN A 383 0.59 -9.20 3.61
CA ASN A 383 0.45 -9.90 2.34
C ASN A 383 1.68 -10.77 2.00
N TRP A 384 2.91 -10.32 2.29
CA TRP A 384 4.10 -11.13 2.12
C TRP A 384 4.09 -12.35 3.04
N GLN A 385 3.74 -12.17 4.32
CA GLN A 385 3.59 -13.26 5.27
C GLN A 385 2.43 -14.20 4.89
N TRP A 386 1.36 -13.68 4.28
CA TRP A 386 0.30 -14.51 3.74
C TRP A 386 0.83 -15.45 2.63
N CYS A 387 1.63 -14.94 1.69
CA CYS A 387 2.27 -15.74 0.64
C CYS A 387 3.30 -16.73 1.21
N ALA A 388 4.04 -16.33 2.23
CA ALA A 388 5.07 -17.13 2.90
C ALA A 388 4.51 -18.22 3.84
N ALA A 389 3.20 -18.19 4.12
CA ALA A 389 2.54 -19.06 5.10
C ALA A 389 2.97 -18.81 6.56
N THR A 390 3.53 -17.65 6.86
CA THR A 390 4.02 -17.27 8.20
C THR A 390 3.08 -16.30 8.94
N GLY A 391 2.08 -15.75 8.27
CA GLY A 391 1.17 -14.74 8.82
C GLY A 391 0.02 -15.30 9.65
N THR A 392 -0.84 -14.40 10.15
CA THR A 392 -2.00 -14.72 11.01
C THR A 392 -3.04 -15.56 10.30
N ASP A 393 -3.50 -15.15 9.11
CA ASP A 393 -4.48 -15.85 8.27
C ASP A 393 -3.83 -16.29 6.95
N ALA A 394 -2.66 -16.89 7.07
CA ALA A 394 -1.80 -17.17 5.94
C ALA A 394 -2.34 -18.30 5.04
N MET A 395 -1.96 -18.20 3.77
CA MET A 395 -2.16 -19.27 2.81
C MET A 395 -1.50 -20.57 3.30
N ARG A 396 -2.15 -21.71 3.04
CA ARG A 396 -1.52 -23.01 3.38
C ARG A 396 -0.18 -23.18 2.64
N GLY A 397 0.88 -23.56 3.37
CA GLY A 397 2.24 -23.63 2.85
C GLY A 397 2.41 -24.45 1.58
N TYR A 398 1.63 -25.53 1.41
CA TYR A 398 1.66 -26.39 0.23
C TYR A 398 0.96 -25.79 -1.02
N ARG A 399 0.27 -24.64 -0.90
CA ARG A 399 -0.34 -23.98 -2.05
C ARG A 399 0.70 -23.15 -2.79
N ILE A 400 1.17 -23.66 -3.91
CA ILE A 400 2.16 -23.03 -4.79
C ILE A 400 1.45 -22.63 -6.07
N PHE A 401 1.62 -21.37 -6.49
CA PHE A 401 1.08 -20.92 -7.76
C PHE A 401 1.98 -21.38 -8.91
N ASN A 402 1.40 -21.99 -9.92
CA ASN A 402 2.10 -22.22 -11.18
C ASN A 402 1.99 -20.92 -12.02
N PRO A 403 3.10 -20.24 -12.34
CA PRO A 403 3.04 -18.94 -13.03
C PRO A 403 2.35 -19.02 -14.40
N ALA A 404 2.61 -20.07 -15.18
CA ALA A 404 1.99 -20.26 -16.49
C ALA A 404 0.48 -20.48 -16.39
N LEU A 405 0.02 -21.29 -15.43
CA LEU A 405 -1.41 -21.50 -15.20
C LEU A 405 -2.11 -20.25 -14.68
N GLN A 406 -1.45 -19.46 -13.81
CA GLN A 406 -1.99 -18.16 -13.36
C GLN A 406 -2.10 -17.19 -14.54
N SER A 407 -1.07 -17.14 -15.40
CA SER A 407 -1.06 -16.33 -16.60
C SER A 407 -2.20 -16.70 -17.55
N LYS A 408 -2.34 -17.98 -17.92
CA LYS A 408 -3.44 -18.47 -18.78
C LYS A 408 -4.83 -18.14 -18.21
N LYS A 409 -4.97 -18.13 -16.89
CA LYS A 409 -6.25 -17.86 -16.22
C LYS A 409 -6.60 -16.37 -16.18
N PHE A 410 -5.63 -15.47 -15.92
CA PHE A 410 -5.88 -14.09 -15.60
C PHE A 410 -5.42 -13.08 -16.68
N ASP A 411 -4.66 -13.55 -17.67
CA ASP A 411 -4.20 -12.79 -18.84
C ASP A 411 -4.27 -13.71 -20.08
N SER A 412 -5.42 -14.28 -20.34
CA SER A 412 -5.61 -15.39 -21.28
C SER A 412 -5.13 -15.09 -22.71
N ASP A 413 -5.24 -13.85 -23.16
CA ASP A 413 -4.78 -13.38 -24.45
C ASP A 413 -3.34 -12.84 -24.43
N GLY A 414 -2.71 -12.71 -23.24
CA GLY A 414 -1.37 -12.18 -23.05
C GLY A 414 -1.25 -10.66 -23.22
N SER A 415 -2.36 -9.94 -23.11
CA SER A 415 -2.36 -8.47 -23.28
C SER A 415 -1.55 -7.75 -22.19
N TYR A 416 -1.63 -8.22 -20.95
CA TYR A 416 -0.81 -7.69 -19.85
C TYR A 416 0.68 -7.98 -20.06
N ILE A 417 1.01 -9.22 -20.44
CA ILE A 417 2.39 -9.62 -20.73
C ILE A 417 2.95 -8.72 -21.86
N ARG A 418 2.24 -8.59 -22.98
CA ARG A 418 2.72 -7.77 -24.14
C ARG A 418 2.96 -6.31 -23.78
N ARG A 419 2.18 -5.77 -22.83
CA ARG A 419 2.33 -4.38 -22.38
C ARG A 419 3.65 -4.14 -21.66
N TYR A 420 4.13 -5.09 -20.86
CA TYR A 420 5.30 -4.92 -20.02
C TYR A 420 6.53 -5.76 -20.44
N VAL A 421 6.32 -6.67 -21.39
CA VAL A 421 7.39 -7.50 -21.98
C VAL A 421 7.33 -7.34 -23.50
N PRO A 422 7.83 -6.22 -24.03
CA PRO A 422 7.69 -5.88 -25.46
C PRO A 422 8.34 -6.90 -26.40
N GLU A 423 9.38 -7.60 -25.97
CA GLU A 423 10.02 -8.68 -26.72
C GLU A 423 9.06 -9.84 -27.06
N LEU A 424 7.99 -10.01 -26.29
CA LEU A 424 6.99 -11.06 -26.53
C LEU A 424 5.78 -10.58 -27.35
N THR A 425 5.78 -9.36 -27.87
CA THR A 425 4.60 -8.78 -28.55
C THR A 425 4.12 -9.61 -29.72
N ARG A 426 5.03 -10.23 -30.49
CA ARG A 426 4.72 -11.05 -31.66
C ARG A 426 4.54 -12.54 -31.34
N VAL A 427 4.74 -12.95 -30.11
CA VAL A 427 4.55 -14.35 -29.69
C VAL A 427 3.06 -14.68 -29.72
N SER A 428 2.72 -15.85 -30.31
CA SER A 428 1.34 -16.31 -30.40
C SER A 428 0.69 -16.52 -29.03
N MET A 429 -0.63 -16.37 -28.94
CA MET A 429 -1.40 -16.64 -27.70
C MET A 429 -1.13 -18.05 -27.15
N LYS A 430 -0.90 -19.05 -28.01
CA LYS A 430 -0.56 -20.40 -27.60
C LYS A 430 0.73 -20.49 -26.81
N ARG A 431 1.71 -19.61 -27.11
CA ARG A 431 3.07 -19.67 -26.57
C ARG A 431 3.40 -18.55 -25.61
N ILE A 432 2.61 -17.48 -25.53
CA ILE A 432 2.96 -16.27 -24.76
C ILE A 432 3.14 -16.54 -23.26
N HIS A 433 2.48 -17.56 -22.73
CA HIS A 433 2.60 -17.92 -21.32
C HIS A 433 3.80 -18.82 -21.01
N GLU A 434 4.33 -19.50 -22.02
CA GLU A 434 5.45 -20.44 -21.95
C GLU A 434 6.29 -20.34 -23.24
N PRO A 435 6.93 -19.18 -23.50
CA PRO A 435 7.63 -18.93 -24.76
C PRO A 435 8.85 -19.84 -24.97
N HIS A 436 9.41 -20.38 -23.89
CA HIS A 436 10.51 -21.36 -23.96
C HIS A 436 10.12 -22.66 -24.68
N LEU A 437 8.83 -22.92 -24.86
CA LEU A 437 8.33 -24.07 -25.61
C LEU A 437 8.16 -23.79 -27.12
N MET A 438 8.55 -22.62 -27.61
CA MET A 438 8.52 -22.30 -29.05
C MET A 438 9.54 -23.12 -29.82
N THR A 439 9.10 -23.67 -30.96
CA THR A 439 10.05 -24.26 -31.95
C THR A 439 10.90 -23.18 -32.59
N ALA A 440 11.99 -23.55 -33.27
CA ALA A 440 12.82 -22.62 -34.00
C ALA A 440 12.03 -21.77 -35.01
N ASP A 441 11.07 -22.39 -35.72
CA ASP A 441 10.20 -21.69 -36.67
C ASP A 441 9.22 -20.73 -35.97
N GLU A 442 8.70 -21.11 -34.82
CA GLU A 442 7.84 -20.21 -34.01
C GLU A 442 8.64 -18.99 -33.52
N GLN A 443 9.89 -19.18 -33.05
CA GLN A 443 10.79 -18.12 -32.64
C GLN A 443 11.15 -17.18 -33.81
N ALA A 444 11.45 -17.73 -34.97
CA ALA A 444 11.75 -16.96 -36.18
C ALA A 444 10.54 -16.08 -36.58
N ARG A 445 9.31 -16.65 -36.62
CA ARG A 445 8.10 -15.90 -36.92
C ARG A 445 7.78 -14.82 -35.88
N ALA A 446 8.02 -15.11 -34.61
CA ALA A 446 7.83 -14.16 -33.51
C ALA A 446 8.94 -13.10 -33.45
N GLN A 447 10.04 -13.27 -34.18
CA GLN A 447 11.27 -12.48 -34.07
C GLN A 447 11.73 -12.35 -32.61
N CYS A 448 11.67 -13.47 -31.88
CA CYS A 448 12.04 -13.54 -30.48
C CYS A 448 12.75 -14.89 -30.21
N ARG A 449 14.07 -14.83 -30.01
CA ARG A 449 14.91 -16.00 -29.69
C ARG A 449 15.03 -16.12 -28.19
N ILE A 450 14.61 -17.27 -27.68
CA ILE A 450 14.73 -17.61 -26.25
C ILE A 450 16.21 -17.80 -25.89
N GLY A 451 16.61 -17.20 -24.79
CA GLY A 451 18.01 -17.16 -24.33
C GLY A 451 18.81 -15.95 -24.89
N THR A 452 18.26 -15.23 -25.87
CA THR A 452 18.91 -14.04 -26.46
C THR A 452 18.04 -12.80 -26.32
N ASP A 453 16.84 -12.81 -26.94
CA ASP A 453 15.93 -11.66 -26.97
C ASP A 453 15.02 -11.67 -25.71
N TYR A 454 14.62 -12.86 -25.25
CA TYR A 454 13.91 -13.08 -24.00
C TYR A 454 14.57 -14.24 -23.24
N PRO A 455 14.75 -14.14 -21.90
CA PRO A 455 15.47 -15.17 -21.14
C PRO A 455 14.78 -16.54 -21.14
N SER A 456 15.59 -17.58 -21.02
CA SER A 456 15.10 -18.91 -20.67
C SER A 456 14.65 -18.94 -19.21
N PRO A 457 13.71 -19.84 -18.81
CA PRO A 457 13.35 -20.00 -17.41
C PRO A 457 14.54 -20.26 -16.51
N VAL A 458 14.68 -19.45 -15.43
CA VAL A 458 15.80 -19.56 -14.46
C VAL A 458 15.69 -20.78 -13.55
N VAL A 459 14.50 -21.37 -13.45
CA VAL A 459 14.22 -22.60 -12.70
C VAL A 459 13.17 -23.42 -13.45
N ASP A 460 13.18 -24.74 -13.25
CA ASP A 460 12.07 -25.61 -13.62
C ASP A 460 11.01 -25.56 -12.49
N HIS A 461 9.83 -25.04 -12.78
CA HIS A 461 8.75 -24.90 -11.79
C HIS A 461 8.33 -26.25 -11.19
N GLN A 462 8.30 -27.34 -11.97
CA GLN A 462 7.83 -28.64 -11.47
C GLN A 462 8.84 -29.22 -10.46
N LEU A 463 10.13 -29.12 -10.77
CA LEU A 463 11.20 -29.54 -9.88
C LEU A 463 11.24 -28.65 -8.62
N ALA A 464 11.23 -27.33 -8.77
CA ALA A 464 11.24 -26.39 -7.65
C ALA A 464 10.03 -26.62 -6.72
N ARG A 465 8.84 -26.82 -7.27
CA ARG A 465 7.63 -27.15 -6.52
C ARG A 465 7.77 -28.45 -5.73
N GLN A 466 8.29 -29.52 -6.35
CA GLN A 466 8.49 -30.79 -5.67
C GLN A 466 9.49 -30.68 -4.52
N GLU A 467 10.60 -30.01 -4.75
CA GLU A 467 11.61 -29.75 -3.72
C GLU A 467 11.03 -28.95 -2.55
N TYR A 468 10.28 -27.88 -2.83
CA TYR A 468 9.63 -27.07 -1.79
C TYR A 468 8.68 -27.90 -0.92
N LEU A 469 7.86 -28.75 -1.54
CA LEU A 469 6.90 -29.62 -0.83
C LEU A 469 7.61 -30.69 0.01
N ASN A 470 8.70 -31.25 -0.46
CA ASN A 470 9.48 -32.25 0.27
C ASN A 470 10.15 -31.66 1.53
N LEU A 471 10.70 -30.45 1.43
CA LEU A 471 11.25 -29.73 2.57
C LEU A 471 10.21 -29.42 3.63
N GLY A 472 8.98 -29.03 3.23
CA GLY A 472 7.87 -28.81 4.14
C GLY A 472 7.44 -30.06 4.91
N LYS A 473 7.52 -31.24 4.31
CA LYS A 473 7.24 -32.51 5.01
C LYS A 473 8.31 -32.86 6.05
N GLN A 474 9.59 -32.63 5.75
CA GLN A 474 10.70 -32.91 6.68
C GLN A 474 10.69 -31.97 7.90
N GLY A 475 10.23 -30.73 7.74
CA GLY A 475 10.08 -29.77 8.85
C GLY A 475 8.91 -30.06 9.77
N ALA A 476 7.87 -30.76 9.31
CA ALA A 476 6.69 -31.16 10.09
C ALA A 476 6.92 -32.41 10.94
N THR A 477 8.01 -33.15 10.71
CA THR A 477 8.38 -34.39 11.43
C THR A 477 9.45 -34.16 12.51
N ARG A 478 9.90 -32.95 12.71
CA ARG A 478 10.76 -32.48 13.79
C ARG A 478 10.00 -31.53 14.71
#